data_48dd7e5b70f7056a7051043847fcd183
#
_entry.id   48dd7e5b70f7056a7051043847fcd183
#
_cell.length_a   1.000
_cell.length_b   1.000
_cell.length_c   1.000
_cell.angle_alpha   90.00
_cell.angle_beta   90.00
_cell.angle_gamma   90.00
#
_symmetry.space_group_name_H-M   'P 1'
#
loop_
_entity.id
_entity.type
_entity.pdbx_description
1 polymer ?
#
loop_
_entity_poly.entity_id
_entity_poly.type
_entity_poly.pdbx_seq_one_letter_code
_entity_poly.pdbx_strand_id
1 'polypeptide(L)'
;MAVYGGIALNQHTGGINPAAVAAALSAGGRVVWMPTADAHTQEAAGLPRLCGPPSRLGRHSYGVPPLEVNVEDSVREVCRLVAEADAVLATGHLSTDEVCWLLPVARECGVRRLLLTHPSYTVPAMSGQLAAQLCADGAFAEITAFQLLHQPTATSAVLAAFVREVGLEHVVLSSDAGQPDSPPAPQALEQLIDALAEQGLDRGALRACAGELPESLVVP
;
A
#
# COMPACT_ATOMS: atom_id res chain seq x y z
N MET A 1 -9.56 -21.14 0.52
CA MET A 1 -8.96 -19.81 0.36
C MET A 1 -9.17 -19.07 1.68
N ALA A 2 -8.11 -18.59 2.31
CA ALA A 2 -8.21 -17.72 3.49
C ALA A 2 -8.48 -16.27 3.04
N VAL A 3 -9.29 -15.53 3.79
CA VAL A 3 -9.62 -14.12 3.54
C VAL A 3 -9.29 -13.34 4.80
N TYR A 4 -8.49 -12.30 4.67
CA TYR A 4 -8.06 -11.45 5.77
C TYR A 4 -8.61 -10.04 5.57
N GLY A 5 -9.09 -9.44 6.65
CA GLY A 5 -9.52 -8.05 6.68
C GLY A 5 -8.36 -7.10 6.95
N GLY A 6 -8.63 -5.82 6.77
CA GLY A 6 -7.71 -4.75 7.11
C GLY A 6 -8.44 -3.42 7.35
N ILE A 7 -7.68 -2.40 7.71
CA ILE A 7 -8.19 -1.06 7.93
C ILE A 7 -7.32 -0.04 7.21
N ALA A 8 -7.95 0.91 6.50
CA ALA A 8 -7.28 2.08 5.95
C ALA A 8 -7.60 3.32 6.79
N LEU A 9 -6.58 4.07 7.16
CA LEU A 9 -6.66 5.19 8.11
C LEU A 9 -7.16 6.48 7.42
N ASN A 10 -8.31 6.36 6.76
CA ASN A 10 -9.00 7.47 6.13
C ASN A 10 -9.97 8.17 7.10
N GLN A 11 -10.60 9.24 6.66
CA GLN A 11 -11.53 10.04 7.46
C GLN A 11 -12.63 9.22 8.15
N HIS A 12 -13.17 8.19 7.48
CA HIS A 12 -14.27 7.37 8.00
C HIS A 12 -13.89 6.46 9.16
N THR A 13 -12.59 6.19 9.32
CA THR A 13 -12.02 5.46 10.47
C THR A 13 -11.45 6.40 11.54
N GLY A 14 -11.61 7.72 11.35
CA GLY A 14 -11.08 8.75 12.24
C GLY A 14 -9.64 9.17 11.94
N GLY A 15 -9.15 8.93 10.71
CA GLY A 15 -7.78 9.24 10.32
C GLY A 15 -6.77 8.31 10.99
N ILE A 16 -5.63 8.86 11.46
CA ILE A 16 -4.61 8.11 12.20
C ILE A 16 -5.11 7.85 13.63
N ASN A 17 -5.92 6.79 13.76
CA ASN A 17 -6.69 6.47 14.96
C ASN A 17 -6.26 5.12 15.56
N PRO A 18 -5.42 5.11 16.62
CA PRO A 18 -4.98 3.86 17.26
C PRO A 18 -6.14 3.00 17.79
N ALA A 19 -7.23 3.60 18.28
CA ALA A 19 -8.37 2.84 18.79
C ALA A 19 -9.08 2.04 17.67
N ALA A 20 -9.22 2.64 16.48
CA ALA A 20 -9.77 1.94 15.32
C ALA A 20 -8.84 0.81 14.83
N VAL A 21 -7.53 1.02 14.88
CA VAL A 21 -6.52 0.00 14.56
C VAL A 21 -6.62 -1.17 15.55
N ALA A 22 -6.64 -0.89 16.85
CA ALA A 22 -6.78 -1.92 17.88
C ALA A 22 -8.04 -2.76 17.70
N ALA A 23 -9.18 -2.12 17.38
CA ALA A 23 -10.43 -2.81 17.10
C ALA A 23 -10.33 -3.71 15.86
N ALA A 24 -9.75 -3.20 14.76
CA ALA A 24 -9.60 -3.95 13.52
C ALA A 24 -8.69 -5.17 13.69
N LEU A 25 -7.54 -5.02 14.37
CA LEU A 25 -6.61 -6.10 14.65
C LEU A 25 -7.22 -7.15 15.58
N SER A 26 -7.95 -6.71 16.63
CA SER A 26 -8.67 -7.60 17.55
C SER A 26 -9.77 -8.41 16.84
N ALA A 27 -10.35 -7.87 15.76
CA ALA A 27 -11.31 -8.58 14.91
C ALA A 27 -10.65 -9.52 13.89
N GLY A 28 -9.32 -9.70 13.93
CA GLY A 28 -8.58 -10.57 13.02
C GLY A 28 -8.06 -9.88 11.76
N GLY A 29 -8.06 -8.54 11.73
CA GLY A 29 -7.43 -7.77 10.66
C GLY A 29 -5.92 -8.04 10.59
N ARG A 30 -5.39 -8.07 9.37
CA ARG A 30 -3.98 -8.42 9.14
C ARG A 30 -3.20 -7.32 8.41
N VAL A 31 -3.88 -6.29 7.91
CA VAL A 31 -3.23 -5.19 7.21
C VAL A 31 -3.77 -3.85 7.72
N VAL A 32 -2.87 -2.94 8.03
CA VAL A 32 -3.19 -1.56 8.39
C VAL A 32 -2.54 -0.65 7.33
N TRP A 33 -3.37 0.01 6.53
CA TRP A 33 -2.90 1.02 5.59
C TRP A 33 -2.89 2.40 6.26
N MET A 34 -1.80 3.11 6.14
CA MET A 34 -1.77 4.55 6.38
C MET A 34 -2.79 5.24 5.45
N PRO A 35 -3.07 6.55 5.60
CA PRO A 35 -4.08 7.22 4.78
C PRO A 35 -3.92 6.94 3.29
N THR A 36 -5.03 6.59 2.62
CA THR A 36 -5.10 6.30 1.19
C THR A 36 -5.88 7.41 0.47
N ALA A 37 -7.15 7.21 0.18
CA ALA A 37 -7.97 8.18 -0.55
C ALA A 37 -8.13 9.55 0.16
N ASP A 38 -7.89 9.62 1.46
CA ASP A 38 -7.88 10.87 2.23
C ASP A 38 -6.46 11.31 2.62
N ALA A 39 -5.40 10.77 2.00
CA ALA A 39 -4.05 11.30 2.15
C ALA A 39 -3.95 12.71 1.53
N HIS A 40 -3.10 13.58 2.12
CA HIS A 40 -2.89 14.93 1.59
C HIS A 40 -2.32 14.92 0.15
N THR A 41 -1.51 13.93 -0.19
CA THR A 41 -0.97 13.71 -1.53
C THR A 41 -2.07 13.45 -2.56
N GLN A 42 -3.07 12.65 -2.18
CA GLN A 42 -4.26 12.34 -2.99
C GLN A 42 -5.05 13.61 -3.29
N GLU A 43 -5.25 14.46 -2.27
CA GLU A 43 -5.91 15.75 -2.43
C GLU A 43 -5.11 16.72 -3.29
N ALA A 44 -3.81 16.83 -3.03
CA ALA A 44 -2.90 17.72 -3.78
C ALA A 44 -2.80 17.33 -5.26
N ALA A 45 -2.89 16.03 -5.58
CA ALA A 45 -2.90 15.52 -6.94
C ALA A 45 -4.28 15.60 -7.63
N GLY A 46 -5.33 16.06 -6.93
CA GLY A 46 -6.69 16.15 -7.45
C GLY A 46 -7.33 14.80 -7.77
N LEU A 47 -6.85 13.73 -7.13
CA LEU A 47 -7.31 12.36 -7.36
C LEU A 47 -8.64 12.09 -6.63
N PRO A 48 -9.43 11.07 -7.08
CA PRO A 48 -10.70 10.74 -6.46
C PRO A 48 -10.58 10.37 -4.99
N ARG A 49 -11.60 10.72 -4.21
CA ARG A 49 -11.80 10.30 -2.82
C ARG A 49 -12.81 9.17 -2.76
N LEU A 50 -12.81 8.40 -1.65
CA LEU A 50 -13.75 7.30 -1.43
C LEU A 50 -15.21 7.76 -1.38
N CYS A 51 -15.48 8.95 -0.88
CA CYS A 51 -16.83 9.50 -0.77
C CYS A 51 -16.95 10.79 -1.57
N GLY A 52 -17.91 10.79 -2.48
CA GLY A 52 -18.31 11.99 -3.21
C GLY A 52 -18.95 13.05 -2.32
N PRO A 53 -19.05 14.30 -2.78
CA PRO A 53 -19.76 15.37 -2.08
C PRO A 53 -21.29 15.11 -2.07
N PRO A 54 -22.04 15.56 -1.02
CA PRO A 54 -21.51 16.22 0.16
C PRO A 54 -21.42 15.29 1.36
N SER A 55 -20.22 15.03 1.86
CA SER A 55 -20.06 14.44 3.18
C SER A 55 -20.43 15.49 4.25
N ARG A 56 -21.30 15.12 5.21
CA ARG A 56 -21.60 15.95 6.38
C ARG A 56 -20.39 16.13 7.31
N LEU A 57 -19.37 15.31 7.14
CA LEU A 57 -18.17 15.29 7.97
C LEU A 57 -17.12 16.36 7.60
N GLY A 58 -17.41 17.17 6.57
CA GLY A 58 -16.40 18.08 6.04
C GLY A 58 -15.29 17.31 5.27
N ARG A 59 -14.27 18.04 4.84
CA ARG A 59 -13.11 17.46 4.14
C ARG A 59 -11.90 17.57 5.03
N HIS A 60 -11.31 16.43 5.37
CA HIS A 60 -10.02 16.35 6.02
C HIS A 60 -9.08 15.53 5.16
N SER A 61 -7.84 15.97 5.05
CA SER A 61 -6.74 15.18 4.52
C SER A 61 -5.74 14.92 5.63
N TYR A 62 -5.04 13.81 5.51
CA TYR A 62 -4.16 13.30 6.56
C TYR A 62 -2.74 13.11 6.00
N GLY A 63 -1.77 13.37 6.84
CA GLY A 63 -0.36 13.11 6.61
C GLY A 63 0.32 12.60 7.87
N VAL A 64 1.61 12.36 7.79
CA VAL A 64 2.46 12.01 8.92
C VAL A 64 3.70 12.93 8.92
N PRO A 65 4.58 12.88 9.92
CA PRO A 65 5.84 13.60 9.81
C PRO A 65 6.62 13.21 8.51
N PRO A 66 7.36 14.15 7.93
CA PRO A 66 7.66 15.49 8.43
C PRO A 66 6.54 16.52 8.20
N LEU A 67 5.47 16.17 7.49
CA LEU A 67 4.38 17.09 7.17
C LEU A 67 3.53 17.42 8.40
N GLU A 68 3.02 16.40 9.09
CA GLU A 68 2.16 16.55 10.27
C GLU A 68 2.86 15.98 11.53
N VAL A 69 3.70 16.78 12.16
CA VAL A 69 4.48 16.36 13.33
C VAL A 69 3.64 16.11 14.58
N ASN A 70 2.47 16.74 14.68
CA ASN A 70 1.57 16.61 15.84
C ASN A 70 0.88 15.22 15.93
N VAL A 71 0.96 14.39 14.89
CA VAL A 71 0.40 13.03 14.90
C VAL A 71 1.45 11.95 15.20
N GLU A 72 2.72 12.31 15.43
CA GLU A 72 3.81 11.35 15.65
C GLU A 72 3.49 10.31 16.72
N ASP A 73 2.98 10.72 17.88
CA ASP A 73 2.64 9.81 18.97
C ASP A 73 1.56 8.80 18.55
N SER A 74 0.55 9.25 17.79
CA SER A 74 -0.50 8.38 17.27
C SER A 74 0.05 7.39 16.24
N VAL A 75 0.97 7.82 15.36
CA VAL A 75 1.64 6.94 14.40
C VAL A 75 2.47 5.89 15.11
N ARG A 76 3.26 6.28 16.11
CA ARG A 76 4.06 5.34 16.92
C ARG A 76 3.17 4.32 17.64
N GLU A 77 2.01 4.75 18.15
CA GLU A 77 1.06 3.83 18.78
C GLU A 77 0.44 2.86 17.77
N VAL A 78 0.05 3.34 16.58
CA VAL A 78 -0.38 2.46 15.47
C VAL A 78 0.71 1.43 15.15
N CYS A 79 1.98 1.85 15.03
CA CYS A 79 3.09 0.94 14.76
C CYS A 79 3.25 -0.13 15.85
N ARG A 80 3.12 0.23 17.15
CA ARG A 80 3.19 -0.75 18.24
C ARG A 80 2.06 -1.77 18.17
N LEU A 81 0.83 -1.33 17.94
CA LEU A 81 -0.32 -2.22 17.78
C LEU A 81 -0.14 -3.19 16.60
N VAL A 82 0.38 -2.69 15.47
CA VAL A 82 0.69 -3.53 14.29
C VAL A 82 1.79 -4.54 14.62
N ALA A 83 2.84 -4.13 15.33
CA ALA A 83 3.93 -5.00 15.74
C ALA A 83 3.46 -6.11 16.70
N GLU A 84 2.64 -5.78 17.71
CA GLU A 84 2.07 -6.72 18.67
C GLU A 84 1.18 -7.78 18.00
N ALA A 85 0.42 -7.37 16.97
CA ALA A 85 -0.44 -8.27 16.19
C ALA A 85 0.32 -9.05 15.11
N ASP A 86 1.61 -8.79 14.91
CA ASP A 86 2.41 -9.31 13.79
C ASP A 86 1.71 -9.09 12.43
N ALA A 87 1.08 -7.94 12.27
CA ALA A 87 0.33 -7.56 11.09
C ALA A 87 1.21 -6.75 10.10
N VAL A 88 0.67 -6.50 8.92
CA VAL A 88 1.32 -5.68 7.88
C VAL A 88 1.00 -4.21 8.13
N LEU A 89 2.03 -3.35 8.13
CA LEU A 89 1.87 -1.91 7.98
C LEU A 89 2.13 -1.55 6.51
N ALA A 90 1.11 -1.00 5.86
CA ALA A 90 1.18 -0.54 4.49
C ALA A 90 1.20 0.99 4.43
N THR A 91 2.03 1.57 3.55
CA THR A 91 2.30 3.02 3.53
C THR A 91 1.14 3.87 3.03
N GLY A 92 0.12 3.26 2.44
CA GLY A 92 -0.98 4.01 1.84
C GLY A 92 -0.49 4.96 0.74
N HIS A 93 -1.09 6.14 0.66
CA HIS A 93 -0.71 7.17 -0.30
C HIS A 93 0.15 8.29 0.33
N LEU A 94 0.95 7.96 1.32
CA LEU A 94 1.91 8.90 1.91
C LEU A 94 2.93 9.35 0.85
N SER A 95 3.41 10.58 0.97
CA SER A 95 4.51 11.07 0.13
C SER A 95 5.80 10.27 0.38
N THR A 96 6.74 10.36 -0.55
CA THR A 96 8.05 9.72 -0.43
C THR A 96 8.78 10.13 0.85
N ASP A 97 8.73 11.41 1.22
CA ASP A 97 9.38 11.91 2.44
C ASP A 97 8.74 11.34 3.71
N GLU A 98 7.41 11.24 3.73
CA GLU A 98 6.68 10.60 4.84
C GLU A 98 6.97 9.11 4.94
N VAL A 99 7.07 8.40 3.82
CA VAL A 99 7.48 6.99 3.79
C VAL A 99 8.89 6.81 4.34
N CYS A 100 9.84 7.66 3.92
CA CYS A 100 11.21 7.64 4.43
C CYS A 100 11.31 7.91 5.93
N TRP A 101 10.40 8.72 6.47
CA TRP A 101 10.29 8.92 7.91
C TRP A 101 9.59 7.74 8.61
N LEU A 102 8.50 7.22 8.03
CA LEU A 102 7.67 6.19 8.65
C LEU A 102 8.40 4.85 8.81
N LEU A 103 9.14 4.39 7.81
CA LEU A 103 9.71 3.04 7.82
C LEU A 103 10.71 2.83 8.97
N PRO A 104 11.69 3.72 9.24
CA PRO A 104 12.55 3.60 10.42
C PRO A 104 11.75 3.61 11.73
N VAL A 105 10.77 4.51 11.86
CA VAL A 105 9.91 4.61 13.05
C VAL A 105 9.12 3.32 13.27
N ALA A 106 8.56 2.73 12.21
CA ALA A 106 7.84 1.47 12.30
C ALA A 106 8.76 0.32 12.78
N ARG A 107 10.00 0.26 12.26
CA ARG A 107 11.00 -0.73 12.70
C ARG A 107 11.40 -0.53 14.16
N GLU A 108 11.62 0.72 14.59
CA GLU A 108 11.88 1.05 16.01
C GLU A 108 10.75 0.56 16.92
N CYS A 109 9.50 0.64 16.46
CA CYS A 109 8.32 0.11 17.16
C CYS A 109 8.16 -1.42 17.06
N GLY A 110 9.01 -2.11 16.30
CA GLY A 110 8.99 -3.57 16.17
C GLY A 110 8.17 -4.12 14.99
N VAL A 111 7.70 -3.28 14.07
CA VAL A 111 6.98 -3.73 12.87
C VAL A 111 7.94 -4.49 11.94
N ARG A 112 7.60 -5.73 11.62
CA ARG A 112 8.41 -6.62 10.77
C ARG A 112 7.91 -6.70 9.33
N ARG A 113 6.61 -6.47 9.10
CA ARG A 113 5.94 -6.65 7.81
C ARG A 113 5.55 -5.29 7.26
N LEU A 114 6.37 -4.76 6.36
CA LEU A 114 6.22 -3.42 5.77
C LEU A 114 5.89 -3.55 4.28
N LEU A 115 4.85 -2.86 3.83
CA LEU A 115 4.42 -2.84 2.45
C LEU A 115 4.37 -1.42 1.92
N LEU A 116 5.14 -1.13 0.89
CA LEU A 116 5.01 0.09 0.10
C LEU A 116 3.78 -0.07 -0.80
N THR A 117 2.71 0.65 -0.50
CA THR A 117 1.46 0.58 -1.27
C THR A 117 1.69 1.22 -2.64
N HIS A 118 1.59 0.43 -3.70
CA HIS A 118 1.81 0.80 -5.12
C HIS A 118 2.73 2.03 -5.29
N PRO A 119 4.01 1.96 -4.86
CA PRO A 119 4.90 3.12 -4.73
C PRO A 119 5.15 3.86 -6.05
N SER A 120 5.03 3.19 -7.19
CA SER A 120 5.17 3.78 -8.52
C SER A 120 3.89 4.44 -9.06
N TYR A 121 2.79 4.42 -8.29
CA TYR A 121 1.54 5.11 -8.66
C TYR A 121 1.73 6.63 -8.60
N THR A 122 0.77 7.39 -9.17
CA THR A 122 0.77 8.86 -9.21
C THR A 122 1.12 9.50 -7.86
N VAL A 123 0.72 8.87 -6.78
CA VAL A 123 1.12 9.19 -5.40
C VAL A 123 1.55 7.89 -4.71
N PRO A 124 2.76 7.83 -4.17
CA PRO A 124 3.80 8.86 -3.99
C PRO A 124 4.71 9.13 -5.21
N ALA A 125 4.56 8.44 -6.33
CA ALA A 125 5.44 8.54 -7.51
C ALA A 125 6.92 8.25 -7.17
N MET A 126 7.14 7.25 -6.34
CA MET A 126 8.48 6.84 -5.88
C MET A 126 9.28 6.23 -7.04
N SER A 127 10.57 6.55 -7.14
CA SER A 127 11.46 5.89 -8.11
C SER A 127 11.72 4.43 -7.74
N GLY A 128 11.93 3.58 -8.74
CA GLY A 128 12.28 2.17 -8.52
C GLY A 128 13.58 2.02 -7.71
N GLN A 129 14.56 2.90 -7.94
CA GLN A 129 15.81 2.90 -7.17
C GLN A 129 15.57 3.12 -5.66
N LEU A 130 14.73 4.08 -5.28
CA LEU A 130 14.41 4.30 -3.87
C LEU A 130 13.58 3.16 -3.30
N ALA A 131 12.59 2.66 -4.05
CA ALA A 131 11.82 1.50 -3.64
C ALA A 131 12.72 0.28 -3.40
N ALA A 132 13.68 0.02 -4.29
CA ALA A 132 14.67 -1.05 -4.14
C ALA A 132 15.51 -0.89 -2.86
N GLN A 133 15.95 0.33 -2.53
CA GLN A 133 16.67 0.59 -1.27
C GLN A 133 15.82 0.26 -0.04
N LEU A 134 14.57 0.72 -0.01
CA LEU A 134 13.65 0.46 1.10
C LEU A 134 13.29 -1.03 1.21
N CYS A 135 13.23 -1.74 0.07
CA CYS A 135 12.99 -3.18 0.02
C CYS A 135 14.23 -3.97 0.49
N ALA A 136 15.44 -3.56 0.14
CA ALA A 136 16.67 -4.16 0.66
C ALA A 136 16.76 -4.06 2.19
N ASP A 137 16.12 -3.05 2.78
CA ASP A 137 15.95 -2.90 4.22
C ASP A 137 14.76 -3.70 4.78
N GLY A 138 14.10 -4.56 4.01
CA GLY A 138 13.06 -5.49 4.46
C GLY A 138 11.62 -5.01 4.27
N ALA A 139 11.36 -4.01 3.43
CA ALA A 139 10.01 -3.72 2.94
C ALA A 139 9.69 -4.52 1.68
N PHE A 140 8.40 -4.60 1.32
CA PHE A 140 7.92 -5.13 0.05
C PHE A 140 7.26 -4.00 -0.75
N ALA A 141 7.33 -4.07 -2.07
CA ALA A 141 6.70 -3.09 -2.96
C ALA A 141 5.50 -3.71 -3.67
N GLU A 142 4.35 -3.10 -3.55
CA GLU A 142 3.13 -3.52 -4.24
C GLU A 142 3.09 -2.94 -5.66
N ILE A 143 2.70 -3.77 -6.62
CA ILE A 143 2.33 -3.37 -7.99
C ILE A 143 0.91 -3.84 -8.23
N THR A 144 0.05 -2.96 -8.74
CA THR A 144 -1.37 -3.26 -8.86
C THR A 144 -1.85 -3.32 -10.30
N ALA A 145 -2.86 -4.15 -10.55
CA ALA A 145 -3.55 -4.16 -11.84
C ALA A 145 -4.25 -2.82 -12.11
N PHE A 146 -4.68 -2.11 -11.05
CA PHE A 146 -5.23 -0.76 -11.17
C PHE A 146 -4.28 0.19 -11.90
N GLN A 147 -2.99 0.16 -11.59
CA GLN A 147 -1.99 0.99 -12.28
C GLN A 147 -1.98 0.72 -13.79
N LEU A 148 -1.95 -0.56 -14.17
CA LEU A 148 -1.97 -0.96 -15.59
C LEU A 148 -3.25 -0.55 -16.31
N LEU A 149 -4.39 -0.65 -15.63
CA LEU A 149 -5.72 -0.47 -16.24
C LEU A 149 -6.16 1.01 -16.27
N HIS A 150 -5.77 1.80 -15.27
CA HIS A 150 -6.34 3.13 -15.04
C HIS A 150 -5.31 4.27 -15.02
N GLN A 151 -4.01 3.96 -15.01
CA GLN A 151 -2.97 4.99 -15.03
C GLN A 151 -2.29 5.03 -16.40
N PRO A 152 -2.55 6.03 -17.25
CA PRO A 152 -2.06 6.06 -18.64
C PRO A 152 -0.53 5.98 -18.77
N THR A 153 0.21 6.43 -17.77
CA THR A 153 1.68 6.41 -17.74
C THR A 153 2.26 5.09 -17.25
N ALA A 154 1.47 4.23 -16.59
CA ALA A 154 1.90 2.94 -16.06
C ALA A 154 1.74 1.81 -17.07
N THR A 155 2.44 1.92 -18.21
CA THR A 155 2.46 0.84 -19.22
C THR A 155 3.11 -0.41 -18.64
N SER A 156 2.84 -1.58 -19.24
CA SER A 156 3.47 -2.85 -18.84
C SER A 156 5.01 -2.76 -18.86
N ALA A 157 5.57 -2.02 -19.81
CA ALA A 157 7.03 -1.80 -19.89
C ALA A 157 7.57 -0.99 -18.72
N VAL A 158 6.85 0.08 -18.30
CA VAL A 158 7.21 0.91 -17.14
C VAL A 158 7.12 0.10 -15.85
N LEU A 159 6.03 -0.64 -15.65
CA LEU A 159 5.86 -1.49 -14.48
C LEU A 159 6.90 -2.62 -14.42
N ALA A 160 7.20 -3.26 -15.55
CA ALA A 160 8.23 -4.28 -15.63
C ALA A 160 9.64 -3.73 -15.35
N ALA A 161 9.95 -2.50 -15.78
CA ALA A 161 11.20 -1.83 -15.43
C ALA A 161 11.29 -1.60 -13.92
N PHE A 162 10.24 -1.10 -13.30
CA PHE A 162 10.17 -0.91 -11.85
C PHE A 162 10.35 -2.24 -11.08
N VAL A 163 9.68 -3.32 -11.52
CA VAL A 163 9.83 -4.65 -10.93
C VAL A 163 11.27 -5.16 -11.03
N ARG A 164 11.97 -4.89 -12.15
CA ARG A 164 13.39 -5.28 -12.28
C ARG A 164 14.32 -4.48 -11.38
N GLU A 165 14.03 -3.22 -11.13
CA GLU A 165 14.81 -2.39 -10.20
C GLU A 165 14.64 -2.86 -8.76
N VAL A 166 13.40 -3.21 -8.36
CA VAL A 166 13.08 -3.68 -7.00
C VAL A 166 13.54 -5.11 -6.74
N GLY A 167 13.42 -6.00 -7.74
CA GLY A 167 13.62 -7.44 -7.61
C GLY A 167 12.32 -8.18 -7.28
N LEU A 168 12.06 -9.28 -7.99
CA LEU A 168 10.81 -10.06 -7.86
C LEU A 168 10.59 -10.60 -6.44
N GLU A 169 11.68 -10.87 -5.71
CA GLU A 169 11.65 -11.37 -4.33
C GLU A 169 11.05 -10.37 -3.32
N HIS A 170 10.95 -9.10 -3.71
CA HIS A 170 10.40 -8.02 -2.90
C HIS A 170 9.11 -7.43 -3.46
N VAL A 171 8.57 -7.99 -4.55
CA VAL A 171 7.38 -7.46 -5.20
C VAL A 171 6.14 -8.27 -4.86
N VAL A 172 5.11 -7.60 -4.38
CA VAL A 172 3.75 -8.14 -4.22
C VAL A 172 2.89 -7.67 -5.39
N LEU A 173 2.22 -8.59 -6.07
CA LEU A 173 1.23 -8.26 -7.08
C LEU A 173 -0.18 -8.34 -6.49
N SER A 174 -0.97 -7.31 -6.69
CA SER A 174 -2.37 -7.23 -6.27
C SER A 174 -3.27 -6.68 -7.37
N SER A 175 -4.56 -6.78 -7.20
CA SER A 175 -5.49 -6.23 -8.20
C SER A 175 -5.79 -4.76 -7.95
N ASP A 176 -5.96 -4.37 -6.70
CA ASP A 176 -6.54 -3.06 -6.31
C ASP A 176 -7.82 -2.76 -7.10
N ALA A 177 -8.61 -3.82 -7.41
CA ALA A 177 -9.84 -3.75 -8.18
C ALA A 177 -11.04 -3.46 -7.26
N GLY A 178 -12.06 -2.83 -7.82
CA GLY A 178 -13.29 -2.47 -7.12
C GLY A 178 -13.99 -1.26 -7.76
N GLN A 179 -13.33 -0.65 -8.74
CA GLN A 179 -13.89 0.44 -9.53
C GLN A 179 -14.92 -0.15 -10.52
N PRO A 180 -16.00 0.60 -10.85
CA PRO A 180 -17.08 0.09 -11.72
C PRO A 180 -16.61 -0.35 -13.11
N ASP A 181 -15.50 0.19 -13.60
CA ASP A 181 -14.88 -0.06 -14.91
C ASP A 181 -13.69 -1.04 -14.83
N SER A 182 -13.42 -1.62 -13.66
CA SER A 182 -12.41 -2.66 -13.50
C SER A 182 -13.00 -4.05 -13.74
N PRO A 183 -12.22 -4.98 -14.34
CA PRO A 183 -12.57 -6.39 -14.33
C PRO A 183 -12.67 -6.95 -12.90
N PRO A 184 -13.32 -8.11 -12.70
CA PRO A 184 -13.24 -8.82 -11.41
C PRO A 184 -11.79 -9.02 -10.96
N ALA A 185 -11.53 -8.89 -9.65
CA ALA A 185 -10.19 -8.89 -9.08
C ALA A 185 -9.26 -10.02 -9.56
N PRO A 186 -9.70 -11.30 -9.65
CA PRO A 186 -8.86 -12.37 -10.17
C PRO A 186 -8.48 -12.17 -11.64
N GLN A 187 -9.41 -11.66 -12.45
CA GLN A 187 -9.17 -11.39 -13.87
C GLN A 187 -8.23 -10.21 -14.07
N ALA A 188 -8.39 -9.14 -13.29
CA ALA A 188 -7.49 -7.99 -13.32
C ALA A 188 -6.05 -8.40 -12.95
N LEU A 189 -5.90 -9.23 -11.91
CA LEU A 189 -4.59 -9.73 -11.49
C LEU A 189 -3.92 -10.61 -12.55
N GLU A 190 -4.68 -11.50 -13.22
CA GLU A 190 -4.12 -12.32 -14.30
C GLU A 190 -3.71 -11.44 -15.50
N GLN A 191 -4.46 -10.39 -15.83
CA GLN A 191 -4.07 -9.42 -16.86
C GLN A 191 -2.74 -8.72 -16.53
N LEU A 192 -2.52 -8.35 -15.25
CA LEU A 192 -1.24 -7.79 -14.83
C LEU A 192 -0.11 -8.79 -14.99
N ILE A 193 -0.30 -10.04 -14.57
CA ILE A 193 0.70 -11.11 -14.70
C ILE A 193 1.05 -11.33 -16.17
N ASP A 194 0.04 -11.41 -17.05
CA ASP A 194 0.23 -11.61 -18.49
C ASP A 194 1.02 -10.46 -19.10
N ALA A 195 0.62 -9.22 -18.79
CA ALA A 195 1.27 -8.02 -19.32
C ALA A 195 2.74 -7.90 -18.88
N LEU A 196 3.06 -8.28 -17.62
CA LEU A 196 4.44 -8.29 -17.12
C LEU A 196 5.26 -9.44 -17.73
N ALA A 197 4.65 -10.62 -17.94
CA ALA A 197 5.30 -11.75 -18.59
C ALA A 197 5.63 -11.46 -20.07
N GLU A 198 4.78 -10.74 -20.78
CA GLU A 198 5.04 -10.25 -22.15
C GLU A 198 6.27 -9.31 -22.21
N GLN A 199 6.59 -8.64 -21.10
CA GLN A 199 7.81 -7.85 -20.98
C GLN A 199 9.05 -8.70 -20.58
N GLY A 200 8.92 -10.04 -20.56
CA GLY A 200 10.04 -10.95 -20.31
C GLY A 200 10.32 -11.25 -18.84
N LEU A 201 9.40 -10.96 -17.93
CA LEU A 201 9.48 -11.44 -16.55
C LEU A 201 8.99 -12.89 -16.45
N ASP A 202 9.59 -13.69 -15.56
CA ASP A 202 9.20 -15.09 -15.40
C ASP A 202 7.79 -15.22 -14.83
N ARG A 203 6.91 -15.90 -15.56
CA ARG A 203 5.50 -16.06 -15.18
C ARG A 203 5.33 -16.83 -13.86
N GLY A 204 6.19 -17.82 -13.60
CA GLY A 204 6.14 -18.59 -12.37
C GLY A 204 6.47 -17.72 -11.16
N ALA A 205 7.52 -16.91 -11.25
CA ALA A 205 7.88 -15.94 -10.22
C ALA A 205 6.79 -14.87 -10.03
N LEU A 206 6.19 -14.36 -11.11
CA LEU A 206 5.06 -13.41 -11.02
C LEU A 206 3.86 -14.02 -10.29
N ARG A 207 3.56 -15.31 -10.48
CA ARG A 207 2.49 -16.00 -9.74
C ARG A 207 2.84 -16.17 -8.26
N ALA A 208 4.09 -16.41 -7.94
CA ALA A 208 4.54 -16.42 -6.53
C ALA A 208 4.39 -15.03 -5.89
N CYS A 209 4.70 -13.96 -6.63
CA CYS A 209 4.45 -12.57 -6.19
C CYS A 209 2.96 -12.25 -5.97
N ALA A 210 2.05 -12.98 -6.62
CA ALA A 210 0.60 -12.80 -6.49
C ALA A 210 -0.08 -13.75 -5.48
N GLY A 211 0.63 -14.76 -5.00
CA GLY A 211 0.09 -15.81 -4.13
C GLY A 211 0.95 -16.07 -2.90
N GLU A 212 2.04 -16.78 -3.06
CA GLU A 212 2.88 -17.25 -1.94
C GLU A 212 3.46 -16.08 -1.12
N LEU A 213 3.96 -15.05 -1.79
CA LEU A 213 4.58 -13.92 -1.12
C LEU A 213 3.56 -13.09 -0.31
N PRO A 214 2.43 -12.61 -0.87
CA PRO A 214 1.43 -11.91 -0.06
C PRO A 214 0.82 -12.80 1.03
N GLU A 215 0.66 -14.12 0.80
CA GLU A 215 0.22 -15.04 1.85
C GLU A 215 1.20 -15.06 3.02
N SER A 216 2.51 -15.12 2.76
CA SER A 216 3.55 -15.10 3.80
C SER A 216 3.54 -13.81 4.64
N LEU A 217 3.05 -12.70 4.08
CA LEU A 217 2.93 -11.43 4.78
C LEU A 217 1.71 -11.36 5.72
N VAL A 218 0.62 -12.06 5.39
CA VAL A 218 -0.65 -11.93 6.15
C VAL A 218 -0.93 -13.13 7.06
N VAL A 219 -0.32 -14.27 6.81
CA VAL A 219 -0.46 -15.43 7.70
C VAL A 219 0.38 -15.22 8.96
N PRO A 220 -0.19 -15.49 10.17
CA PRO A 220 0.49 -15.39 11.46
C PRO A 220 1.70 -16.29 11.58
#